data_00fcbf84f95b2ddc8af0eefb3821b716
#
_entry.id   00fcbf84f95b2ddc8af0eefb3821b716
#
_cell.length_a   1.000
_cell.length_b   1.000
_cell.length_c   1.000
_cell.angle_alpha   90.00
_cell.angle_beta   90.00
_cell.angle_gamma   90.00
#
_symmetry.space_group_name_H-M   'P 1'
#
loop_
_entity.id
_entity.type
_entity.pdbx_description
1 polymer ?
#
loop_
_entity_poly.entity_id
_entity_poly.type
_entity_poly.pdbx_seq_one_letter_code
_entity_poly.pdbx_strand_id
1 'polypeptide(L)'
;MATRKSKRRTPPDEPSGATTTPMPQSDPTKKPFTPEVLDRTVIAVPLLEKIKKDGEKRIQPIIIDVNLDYHGGRDEARGQVRKLITGIIADLGIDPKQQNVNDSKSKLSQQYVFAALEGGAIRELVRRDNQGVAQTTRDSRVPLTAHRAIHRIWPDFAVKGLITKSISTVKADAARNSFSALGDNIIWAVMDSGIDANHPHFKKHKNLELESPLKHRDFTVLREEDEQPLVDVFGHGTHVAGIIAGEMTKADGIITASTKHRDENGEVTSSTFELDAISGMAPKSKLLSLKVLGDNGEGQASNLIAAIEQIQEINGNGRRIRIHGVNMSVGYDFEPEWFACGQSPLCVEVDRLVKSGVVVVVAAGNTGYGWAQSAFRGTISAGMDLTINDPGNAELAITVGSTHREAPHIYGVSYFSSKGPTGDGRPKPDLVAPGEKIISCASGGRADGSQSKSAVDPHATETPEAPASTGASAPAAPASAVPKTYGNYKEDSGTSMAAPHVSGVIAAFLSVRGEFIGQPESVKRIFLSTATDLNRAPYFQGHGLVDLMRAIQSV
;
A
#
# COMPACT_ATOMS: atom_id res chain seq x y z
N MET A 1 11.42 67.94 -17.53
CA MET A 1 11.09 68.56 -18.83
C MET A 1 11.57 67.67 -19.94
N ALA A 2 10.67 67.02 -20.63
CA ALA A 2 10.72 66.64 -22.05
C ALA A 2 9.54 65.69 -22.34
N THR A 3 8.53 66.30 -22.90
CA THR A 3 7.29 65.68 -23.43
C THR A 3 7.58 64.92 -24.69
N ARG A 4 7.12 63.66 -24.78
CA ARG A 4 7.08 62.93 -26.04
C ARG A 4 5.64 62.66 -26.48
N LYS A 5 5.29 63.29 -27.61
CA LYS A 5 3.96 63.26 -28.29
C LYS A 5 3.63 61.84 -28.82
N SER A 6 2.37 61.46 -28.60
CA SER A 6 1.73 60.30 -29.22
C SER A 6 1.46 60.56 -30.70
N LYS A 7 1.84 59.62 -31.59
CA LYS A 7 1.35 59.57 -32.98
C LYS A 7 0.20 58.57 -33.06
N ARG A 8 -1.00 59.05 -33.39
CA ARG A 8 -2.16 58.29 -33.88
C ARG A 8 -1.79 57.63 -35.21
N ARG A 9 -2.03 56.34 -35.35
CA ARG A 9 -2.09 55.64 -36.63
C ARG A 9 -3.54 55.38 -37.00
N THR A 10 -3.91 55.76 -38.20
CA THR A 10 -5.16 55.48 -38.94
C THR A 10 -5.23 53.99 -39.32
N PRO A 11 -6.43 53.38 -39.38
CA PRO A 11 -6.62 52.03 -39.86
C PRO A 11 -6.57 51.93 -41.38
N PRO A 12 -6.07 50.83 -41.96
CA PRO A 12 -6.19 50.59 -43.40
C PRO A 12 -7.50 49.87 -43.75
N ASP A 13 -7.94 50.14 -44.99
CA ASP A 13 -9.16 49.74 -45.67
C ASP A 13 -9.42 48.24 -45.73
N GLU A 14 -10.69 47.85 -45.69
CA GLU A 14 -11.20 46.53 -46.00
C GLU A 14 -11.00 46.19 -47.48
N PRO A 15 -10.72 44.93 -47.81
CA PRO A 15 -11.05 44.39 -49.13
C PRO A 15 -12.27 43.45 -49.03
N SER A 16 -13.29 43.79 -49.72
CA SER A 16 -14.42 42.96 -50.11
C SER A 16 -13.95 41.73 -50.88
N GLY A 17 -14.36 40.54 -50.48
CA GLY A 17 -14.13 39.32 -51.22
C GLY A 17 -14.68 38.11 -50.45
N ALA A 18 -15.98 37.84 -50.58
CA ALA A 18 -16.59 36.61 -50.10
C ALA A 18 -16.04 35.42 -50.90
N THR A 19 -15.09 34.71 -50.32
CA THR A 19 -14.73 33.33 -50.72
C THR A 19 -15.41 32.36 -49.79
N THR A 20 -16.43 31.68 -50.30
CA THR A 20 -17.06 30.51 -49.67
C THR A 20 -16.00 29.43 -49.45
N THR A 21 -15.58 29.24 -48.19
CA THR A 21 -14.77 28.11 -47.78
C THR A 21 -15.63 26.85 -47.89
N PRO A 22 -15.17 25.80 -48.60
CA PRO A 22 -15.88 24.52 -48.64
C PRO A 22 -15.90 23.91 -47.23
N MET A 23 -17.03 23.38 -46.83
CA MET A 23 -17.18 22.56 -45.61
C MET A 23 -16.10 21.48 -45.60
N PRO A 24 -15.42 21.22 -44.48
CA PRO A 24 -14.47 20.13 -44.37
C PRO A 24 -15.17 18.81 -44.64
N GLN A 25 -14.72 18.12 -45.69
CA GLN A 25 -15.12 16.76 -45.98
C GLN A 25 -14.79 15.89 -44.75
N SER A 26 -15.75 15.10 -44.30
CA SER A 26 -15.59 14.14 -43.21
C SER A 26 -14.40 13.22 -43.48
N ASP A 27 -13.44 13.22 -42.60
CA ASP A 27 -12.28 12.34 -42.60
C ASP A 27 -12.74 10.87 -42.63
N PRO A 28 -12.45 10.10 -43.71
CA PRO A 28 -12.89 8.71 -43.82
C PRO A 28 -12.21 7.76 -42.83
N THR A 29 -11.26 8.25 -42.00
CA THR A 29 -10.58 7.47 -40.97
C THR A 29 -11.30 7.52 -39.60
N LYS A 30 -12.28 8.39 -39.42
CA LYS A 30 -13.09 8.40 -38.18
C LYS A 30 -14.10 7.29 -38.23
N LYS A 31 -13.82 6.20 -37.50
CA LYS A 31 -14.77 5.11 -37.27
C LYS A 31 -16.09 5.69 -36.76
N PRO A 32 -17.25 5.26 -37.30
CA PRO A 32 -18.54 5.74 -36.83
C PRO A 32 -18.71 5.41 -35.33
N PHE A 33 -19.37 6.30 -34.61
CA PHE A 33 -19.65 6.14 -33.18
C PHE A 33 -20.60 4.95 -33.00
N THR A 34 -20.04 3.80 -32.60
CA THR A 34 -20.83 2.58 -32.40
C THR A 34 -21.39 2.49 -30.97
N PRO A 35 -22.49 1.77 -30.73
CA PRO A 35 -23.04 1.54 -29.38
C PRO A 35 -21.98 1.03 -28.38
N GLU A 36 -21.03 0.21 -28.84
CA GLU A 36 -19.92 -0.34 -28.03
C GLU A 36 -18.93 0.74 -27.57
N VAL A 37 -18.74 1.80 -28.36
CA VAL A 37 -17.91 2.94 -27.93
C VAL A 37 -18.63 3.72 -26.82
N LEU A 38 -19.94 3.87 -26.92
CA LEU A 38 -20.76 4.53 -25.90
C LEU A 38 -20.73 3.73 -24.58
N ASP A 39 -20.86 2.41 -24.65
CA ASP A 39 -20.77 1.55 -23.48
C ASP A 39 -19.44 1.75 -22.74
N ARG A 40 -18.33 1.80 -23.46
CA ARG A 40 -16.99 1.98 -22.86
C ARG A 40 -16.76 3.37 -22.24
N THR A 41 -17.53 4.36 -22.64
CA THR A 41 -17.41 5.72 -22.07
C THR A 41 -18.27 5.93 -20.82
N VAL A 42 -19.42 5.24 -20.74
CA VAL A 42 -20.39 5.41 -19.64
C VAL A 42 -20.32 4.26 -18.64
N ILE A 43 -20.18 3.02 -19.11
CA ILE A 43 -20.02 1.85 -18.22
C ILE A 43 -18.54 1.69 -17.89
N ALA A 44 -18.20 1.65 -16.60
CA ALA A 44 -16.82 1.46 -16.16
C ALA A 44 -16.27 0.11 -16.63
N VAL A 45 -15.01 0.10 -17.06
CA VAL A 45 -14.33 -1.10 -17.60
C VAL A 45 -14.49 -2.34 -16.69
N PRO A 46 -14.31 -2.23 -15.34
CA PRO A 46 -14.51 -3.37 -14.45
C PRO A 46 -15.93 -3.97 -14.50
N LEU A 47 -16.94 -3.14 -14.74
CA LEU A 47 -18.34 -3.62 -14.88
C LEU A 47 -18.54 -4.31 -16.22
N LEU A 48 -17.97 -3.82 -17.31
CA LEU A 48 -18.01 -4.46 -18.62
C LEU A 48 -17.34 -5.83 -18.61
N GLU A 49 -16.18 -5.94 -17.97
CA GLU A 49 -15.46 -7.20 -17.81
C GLU A 49 -16.27 -8.20 -16.97
N LYS A 50 -16.89 -7.70 -15.89
CA LYS A 50 -17.75 -8.52 -15.04
C LYS A 50 -18.98 -9.02 -15.78
N ILE A 51 -19.68 -8.17 -16.55
CA ILE A 51 -20.82 -8.58 -17.40
C ILE A 51 -20.37 -9.61 -18.44
N LYS A 52 -19.22 -9.40 -19.08
CA LYS A 52 -18.66 -10.35 -20.06
C LYS A 52 -18.34 -11.72 -19.44
N LYS A 53 -17.79 -11.74 -18.22
CA LYS A 53 -17.43 -12.95 -17.49
C LYS A 53 -18.65 -13.71 -16.97
N ASP A 54 -19.59 -12.99 -16.35
CA ASP A 54 -20.71 -13.55 -15.61
C ASP A 54 -21.93 -13.81 -16.53
N GLY A 55 -21.96 -13.19 -17.72
CA GLY A 55 -23.06 -13.25 -18.69
C GLY A 55 -24.08 -12.13 -18.55
N GLU A 56 -24.73 -11.76 -19.67
CA GLU A 56 -25.66 -10.61 -19.77
C GLU A 56 -26.91 -10.75 -18.89
N LYS A 57 -27.32 -11.96 -18.53
CA LYS A 57 -28.52 -12.25 -17.72
C LYS A 57 -28.24 -12.23 -16.21
N ARG A 58 -26.95 -12.14 -15.79
CA ARG A 58 -26.62 -12.11 -14.39
C ARG A 58 -26.85 -10.74 -13.81
N ILE A 59 -27.59 -10.68 -12.71
CA ILE A 59 -27.87 -9.43 -11.99
C ILE A 59 -26.58 -8.93 -11.36
N GLN A 60 -26.23 -7.66 -11.63
CA GLN A 60 -25.09 -6.96 -11.09
C GLN A 60 -25.58 -5.85 -10.18
N PRO A 61 -25.11 -5.77 -8.93
CA PRO A 61 -25.27 -4.56 -8.14
C PRO A 61 -24.40 -3.46 -8.73
N ILE A 62 -24.98 -2.27 -8.91
CA ILE A 62 -24.34 -1.12 -9.57
C ILE A 62 -24.53 0.19 -8.81
N ILE A 63 -23.57 1.08 -9.00
CA ILE A 63 -23.57 2.48 -8.56
C ILE A 63 -23.67 3.35 -9.81
N ILE A 64 -24.75 4.10 -9.95
CA ILE A 64 -24.94 5.05 -11.05
C ILE A 64 -24.59 6.44 -10.55
N ASP A 65 -23.52 7.00 -11.09
CA ASP A 65 -23.07 8.36 -10.86
C ASP A 65 -23.85 9.28 -11.80
N VAL A 66 -24.63 10.21 -11.25
CA VAL A 66 -25.44 11.11 -12.06
C VAL A 66 -24.63 12.30 -12.54
N ASN A 67 -24.99 12.81 -13.71
CA ASN A 67 -24.32 13.94 -14.34
C ASN A 67 -24.63 15.24 -13.59
N LEU A 68 -23.62 15.89 -13.06
CA LEU A 68 -23.73 17.16 -12.35
C LEU A 68 -24.11 18.34 -13.25
N ASP A 69 -23.73 18.24 -14.55
CA ASP A 69 -24.02 19.25 -15.55
C ASP A 69 -25.38 19.05 -16.22
N TYR A 70 -26.22 18.13 -15.72
CA TYR A 70 -27.54 17.87 -16.26
C TYR A 70 -28.41 19.16 -16.22
N HIS A 71 -29.07 19.49 -17.33
CA HIS A 71 -29.77 20.76 -17.49
C HIS A 71 -30.81 21.07 -16.41
N GLY A 72 -31.47 20.07 -15.86
CA GLY A 72 -32.45 20.17 -14.76
C GLY A 72 -31.82 20.05 -13.36
N GLY A 73 -30.49 19.94 -13.30
CA GLY A 73 -29.76 19.74 -12.06
C GLY A 73 -29.77 18.31 -11.56
N ARG A 74 -29.07 18.10 -10.46
CA ARG A 74 -28.76 16.76 -9.90
C ARG A 74 -30.00 15.96 -9.51
N ASP A 75 -30.97 16.58 -8.87
CA ASP A 75 -32.17 15.88 -8.40
C ASP A 75 -33.06 15.45 -9.56
N GLU A 76 -33.16 16.25 -10.62
CA GLU A 76 -33.86 15.86 -11.84
C GLU A 76 -33.13 14.76 -12.59
N ALA A 77 -31.79 14.80 -12.67
CA ALA A 77 -30.99 13.73 -13.22
C ALA A 77 -31.27 12.39 -12.49
N ARG A 78 -31.29 12.41 -11.14
CA ARG A 78 -31.62 11.22 -10.34
C ARG A 78 -33.04 10.72 -10.58
N GLY A 79 -34.00 11.65 -10.72
CA GLY A 79 -35.38 11.33 -11.09
C GLY A 79 -35.49 10.69 -12.46
N GLN A 80 -34.76 11.20 -13.45
CA GLN A 80 -34.67 10.66 -14.80
C GLN A 80 -34.10 9.27 -14.84
N VAL A 81 -32.97 9.02 -14.12
CA VAL A 81 -32.36 7.68 -14.01
C VAL A 81 -33.36 6.68 -13.43
N ARG A 82 -34.10 7.05 -12.39
CA ARG A 82 -35.14 6.19 -11.78
C ARG A 82 -36.28 5.87 -12.77
N LYS A 83 -36.76 6.85 -13.52
CA LYS A 83 -37.80 6.66 -14.57
C LYS A 83 -37.31 5.69 -15.64
N LEU A 84 -36.06 5.86 -16.10
CA LEU A 84 -35.47 4.98 -17.12
C LEU A 84 -35.40 3.54 -16.63
N ILE A 85 -34.94 3.30 -15.39
CA ILE A 85 -34.86 1.98 -14.80
C ILE A 85 -36.25 1.35 -14.69
N THR A 86 -37.24 2.07 -14.16
CA THR A 86 -38.61 1.58 -14.03
C THR A 86 -39.21 1.23 -15.40
N GLY A 87 -39.00 2.05 -16.42
CA GLY A 87 -39.47 1.79 -17.78
C GLY A 87 -38.79 0.56 -18.39
N ILE A 88 -37.49 0.37 -18.19
CA ILE A 88 -36.75 -0.80 -18.70
C ILE A 88 -37.25 -2.08 -18.04
N ILE A 89 -37.46 -2.06 -16.73
CA ILE A 89 -37.99 -3.23 -15.99
C ILE A 89 -39.37 -3.63 -16.54
N ALA A 90 -40.25 -2.66 -16.78
CA ALA A 90 -41.56 -2.91 -17.32
C ALA A 90 -41.51 -3.44 -18.76
N ASP A 91 -40.73 -2.81 -19.64
CA ASP A 91 -40.67 -3.17 -21.07
C ASP A 91 -39.98 -4.52 -21.34
N LEU A 92 -38.99 -4.89 -20.52
CA LEU A 92 -38.30 -6.17 -20.63
C LEU A 92 -38.96 -7.30 -19.84
N GLY A 93 -40.06 -7.02 -19.11
CA GLY A 93 -40.75 -8.02 -18.30
C GLY A 93 -39.89 -8.55 -17.13
N ILE A 94 -39.00 -7.74 -16.60
CA ILE A 94 -38.09 -8.10 -15.51
C ILE A 94 -38.87 -8.10 -14.18
N ASP A 95 -38.61 -9.09 -13.31
CA ASP A 95 -39.21 -9.12 -11.97
C ASP A 95 -38.69 -7.97 -11.10
N PRO A 96 -39.54 -6.99 -10.70
CA PRO A 96 -39.11 -5.85 -9.89
C PRO A 96 -38.63 -6.22 -8.50
N LYS A 97 -38.91 -7.42 -8.01
CA LYS A 97 -38.41 -7.92 -6.71
C LYS A 97 -36.94 -8.31 -6.76
N GLN A 98 -36.46 -8.71 -7.92
CA GLN A 98 -35.07 -9.15 -8.13
C GLN A 98 -34.19 -8.02 -8.68
N GLN A 99 -34.76 -7.16 -9.53
CA GLN A 99 -34.03 -6.09 -10.18
C GLN A 99 -34.79 -4.76 -10.01
N ASN A 100 -34.16 -3.82 -9.32
CA ASN A 100 -34.74 -2.49 -9.10
C ASN A 100 -33.70 -1.51 -8.54
N VAL A 101 -34.15 -0.26 -8.39
CA VAL A 101 -33.43 0.76 -7.60
C VAL A 101 -33.49 0.41 -6.12
N ASN A 102 -32.36 0.48 -5.45
CA ASN A 102 -32.30 0.37 -3.99
C ASN A 102 -32.67 1.70 -3.37
N ASP A 103 -33.93 1.88 -3.03
CA ASP A 103 -34.46 3.14 -2.51
C ASP A 103 -33.91 3.52 -1.14
N SER A 104 -33.67 2.54 -0.27
CA SER A 104 -33.14 2.79 1.08
C SER A 104 -31.74 3.42 1.03
N LYS A 105 -30.86 2.87 0.19
CA LYS A 105 -29.52 3.41 -0.02
C LYS A 105 -29.54 4.71 -0.84
N SER A 106 -30.35 4.76 -1.91
CA SER A 106 -30.37 5.90 -2.82
C SER A 106 -30.95 7.17 -2.20
N LYS A 107 -31.81 7.07 -1.18
CA LYS A 107 -32.32 8.23 -0.42
C LYS A 107 -31.23 8.96 0.36
N LEU A 108 -30.20 8.26 0.80
CA LEU A 108 -29.11 8.82 1.58
C LEU A 108 -28.06 9.54 0.73
N SER A 109 -28.01 9.24 -0.57
CA SER A 109 -27.06 9.85 -1.49
C SER A 109 -27.67 11.00 -2.26
N GLN A 110 -26.93 12.10 -2.37
CA GLN A 110 -27.28 13.21 -3.26
C GLN A 110 -26.75 13.04 -4.68
N GLN A 111 -25.71 12.22 -4.86
CA GLN A 111 -24.97 12.06 -6.12
C GLN A 111 -25.29 10.76 -6.84
N TYR A 112 -25.58 9.67 -6.09
CA TYR A 112 -25.65 8.34 -6.66
C TYR A 112 -27.06 7.75 -6.61
N VAL A 113 -27.36 6.89 -7.60
CA VAL A 113 -28.48 5.95 -7.57
C VAL A 113 -27.93 4.54 -7.53
N PHE A 114 -28.33 3.76 -6.52
CA PHE A 114 -27.92 2.39 -6.36
C PHE A 114 -29.00 1.47 -6.92
N ALA A 115 -28.62 0.49 -7.72
CA ALA A 115 -29.55 -0.45 -8.34
C ALA A 115 -28.95 -1.85 -8.48
N ALA A 116 -29.80 -2.84 -8.71
CA ALA A 116 -29.40 -4.18 -9.10
C ALA A 116 -30.05 -4.49 -10.45
N LEU A 117 -29.26 -4.68 -11.50
CA LEU A 117 -29.73 -4.86 -12.88
C LEU A 117 -28.90 -5.92 -13.61
N GLU A 118 -29.49 -6.66 -14.51
CA GLU A 118 -28.77 -7.55 -15.43
C GLU A 118 -28.01 -6.76 -16.50
N GLY A 119 -26.96 -7.37 -17.09
CA GLY A 119 -26.09 -6.71 -18.07
C GLY A 119 -26.83 -6.11 -19.24
N GLY A 120 -27.84 -6.82 -19.78
CA GLY A 120 -28.70 -6.33 -20.86
C GLY A 120 -29.48 -5.07 -20.47
N ALA A 121 -30.03 -5.01 -19.26
CA ALA A 121 -30.75 -3.85 -18.74
C ALA A 121 -29.81 -2.65 -18.50
N ILE A 122 -28.55 -2.89 -18.07
CA ILE A 122 -27.54 -1.85 -17.92
C ILE A 122 -27.21 -1.20 -19.26
N ARG A 123 -27.02 -1.98 -20.32
CA ARG A 123 -26.76 -1.45 -21.68
C ARG A 123 -27.97 -0.70 -22.22
N GLU A 124 -29.17 -1.21 -22.00
CA GLU A 124 -30.41 -0.54 -22.40
C GLU A 124 -30.60 0.79 -21.67
N LEU A 125 -30.19 0.86 -20.38
CA LEU A 125 -30.22 2.10 -19.60
C LEU A 125 -29.33 3.18 -20.24
N VAL A 126 -28.10 2.83 -20.60
CA VAL A 126 -27.17 3.75 -21.29
C VAL A 126 -27.72 4.18 -22.66
N ARG A 127 -28.31 3.25 -23.40
CA ARG A 127 -28.90 3.52 -24.72
C ARG A 127 -30.09 4.48 -24.62
N ARG A 128 -30.99 4.31 -23.66
CA ARG A 128 -32.17 5.19 -23.48
C ARG A 128 -31.77 6.57 -22.98
N ASP A 129 -30.81 6.66 -22.06
CA ASP A 129 -30.29 7.94 -21.59
C ASP A 129 -29.68 8.77 -22.73
N ASN A 130 -28.99 8.09 -23.67
CA ASN A 130 -28.43 8.74 -24.86
C ASN A 130 -29.48 9.10 -25.92
N GLN A 131 -30.58 8.34 -26.05
CA GLN A 131 -31.66 8.65 -26.99
C GLN A 131 -32.46 9.92 -26.59
N GLY A 132 -32.58 10.18 -25.30
CA GLY A 132 -33.14 11.44 -24.79
C GLY A 132 -32.43 12.67 -25.33
N VAL A 133 -31.11 12.57 -25.56
CA VAL A 133 -30.29 13.62 -26.16
C VAL A 133 -30.67 13.89 -27.62
N ALA A 134 -30.93 12.86 -28.41
CA ALA A 134 -31.24 12.99 -29.84
C ALA A 134 -32.62 13.66 -30.10
N GLN A 135 -33.54 13.57 -29.17
CA GLN A 135 -34.89 14.17 -29.28
C GLN A 135 -34.93 15.64 -28.85
N THR A 136 -33.97 16.06 -28.00
CA THR A 136 -33.99 17.43 -27.38
C THR A 136 -33.10 18.43 -28.14
N THR A 137 -32.38 18.04 -29.19
CA THR A 137 -31.40 18.86 -29.93
C THR A 137 -31.96 20.04 -30.72
N ARG A 138 -33.20 20.47 -30.49
CA ARG A 138 -33.76 21.69 -31.11
C ARG A 138 -33.46 22.98 -30.40
N ASP A 139 -32.92 22.96 -29.18
CA ASP A 139 -32.56 24.15 -28.42
C ASP A 139 -31.03 24.26 -28.29
N SER A 140 -30.43 25.07 -29.16
CA SER A 140 -28.99 25.11 -29.47
C SER A 140 -28.09 25.75 -28.42
N ARG A 141 -28.58 26.01 -27.19
CA ARG A 141 -27.83 26.71 -26.13
C ARG A 141 -27.21 25.80 -25.05
N VAL A 142 -27.62 24.55 -24.98
CA VAL A 142 -27.18 23.61 -23.94
C VAL A 142 -26.24 22.57 -24.57
N PRO A 143 -25.06 22.32 -23.99
CA PRO A 143 -24.17 21.30 -24.49
C PRO A 143 -24.85 19.92 -24.53
N LEU A 144 -24.56 19.11 -25.55
CA LEU A 144 -25.14 17.76 -25.70
C LEU A 144 -24.90 16.87 -24.48
N THR A 145 -23.78 17.05 -23.79
CA THR A 145 -23.42 16.32 -22.57
C THR A 145 -24.34 16.63 -21.40
N ALA A 146 -24.93 17.84 -21.35
CA ALA A 146 -25.83 18.28 -20.28
C ALA A 146 -27.26 17.70 -20.39
N HIS A 147 -27.55 16.95 -21.47
CA HIS A 147 -28.82 16.24 -21.64
C HIS A 147 -28.79 14.79 -21.19
N ARG A 148 -27.64 14.27 -20.81
CA ARG A 148 -27.52 12.92 -20.22
C ARG A 148 -27.65 12.99 -18.72
N ALA A 149 -28.51 12.17 -18.15
CA ALA A 149 -28.67 12.07 -16.70
C ALA A 149 -27.56 11.23 -16.04
N ILE A 150 -26.92 10.34 -16.82
CA ILE A 150 -25.89 9.44 -16.32
C ILE A 150 -24.50 9.96 -16.71
N HIS A 151 -23.62 10.14 -15.71
CA HIS A 151 -22.20 10.38 -15.92
C HIS A 151 -21.46 9.06 -16.10
N ARG A 152 -21.58 8.12 -15.15
CA ARG A 152 -20.91 6.82 -15.18
C ARG A 152 -21.64 5.75 -14.38
N ILE A 153 -21.47 4.49 -14.78
CA ILE A 153 -22.02 3.33 -14.07
C ILE A 153 -20.84 2.46 -13.59
N TRP A 154 -20.77 2.25 -12.29
CA TRP A 154 -19.76 1.44 -11.62
C TRP A 154 -20.36 0.14 -11.09
N PRO A 155 -19.60 -0.95 -10.97
CA PRO A 155 -20.05 -2.08 -10.15
C PRO A 155 -20.14 -1.61 -8.69
N ASP A 156 -21.16 -2.05 -7.96
CA ASP A 156 -21.17 -1.96 -6.50
C ASP A 156 -20.21 -3.03 -5.99
N PHE A 157 -18.98 -2.58 -5.69
CA PHE A 157 -17.91 -3.48 -5.28
C PHE A 157 -18.26 -4.12 -3.93
N ALA A 158 -18.14 -5.46 -3.86
CA ALA A 158 -18.28 -6.17 -2.59
C ALA A 158 -17.20 -5.70 -1.61
N VAL A 159 -17.59 -4.85 -0.68
CA VAL A 159 -16.74 -4.46 0.45
C VAL A 159 -16.72 -5.64 1.41
N LYS A 160 -15.64 -6.40 1.39
CA LYS A 160 -15.36 -7.40 2.43
C LYS A 160 -14.65 -6.66 3.57
N GLY A 161 -15.02 -6.97 4.80
CA GLY A 161 -14.24 -6.56 5.96
C GLY A 161 -12.84 -7.13 5.83
N LEU A 162 -11.90 -6.32 5.31
CA LEU A 162 -10.49 -6.67 5.25
C LEU A 162 -9.94 -6.52 6.67
N ILE A 163 -9.61 -7.65 7.29
CA ILE A 163 -9.08 -7.69 8.66
C ILE A 163 -7.65 -7.15 8.73
N THR A 164 -6.95 -7.02 7.60
CA THR A 164 -5.69 -6.29 7.48
C THR A 164 -5.95 -4.79 7.27
N LYS A 165 -6.37 -4.12 8.32
CA LYS A 165 -6.75 -2.69 8.28
C LYS A 165 -5.61 -1.77 7.83
N SER A 166 -4.36 -2.19 7.99
CA SER A 166 -3.18 -1.44 7.56
C SER A 166 -3.12 -1.18 6.05
N ILE A 167 -3.66 -2.10 5.22
CA ILE A 167 -3.74 -1.93 3.76
C ILE A 167 -4.61 -0.72 3.40
N SER A 168 -5.77 -0.59 4.05
CA SER A 168 -6.69 0.53 3.85
C SER A 168 -6.14 1.84 4.39
N THR A 169 -5.34 1.78 5.46
CA THR A 169 -4.70 2.96 6.06
C THR A 169 -3.75 3.64 5.06
N VAL A 170 -2.98 2.87 4.29
CA VAL A 170 -2.09 3.39 3.23
C VAL A 170 -2.76 3.44 1.85
N LYS A 171 -4.05 3.10 1.77
CA LYS A 171 -4.90 3.12 0.57
C LYS A 171 -4.43 2.21 -0.58
N ALA A 172 -3.73 1.14 -0.24
CA ALA A 172 -3.29 0.16 -1.23
C ALA A 172 -4.45 -0.65 -1.81
N ASP A 173 -5.50 -0.93 -1.05
CA ASP A 173 -6.75 -1.54 -1.51
C ASP A 173 -7.48 -0.66 -2.53
N ALA A 174 -7.60 0.63 -2.26
CA ALA A 174 -8.18 1.58 -3.19
C ALA A 174 -7.38 1.68 -4.49
N ALA A 175 -6.04 1.74 -4.41
CA ALA A 175 -5.17 1.78 -5.57
C ALA A 175 -5.24 0.49 -6.42
N ARG A 176 -5.35 -0.68 -5.80
CA ARG A 176 -5.58 -1.94 -6.51
C ARG A 176 -6.88 -1.92 -7.31
N ASN A 177 -7.95 -1.46 -6.69
CA ASN A 177 -9.27 -1.42 -7.32
C ASN A 177 -9.34 -0.40 -8.46
N SER A 178 -8.67 0.75 -8.31
CA SER A 178 -8.77 1.85 -9.26
C SER A 178 -7.74 1.80 -10.39
N PHE A 179 -6.54 1.29 -10.11
CA PHE A 179 -5.39 1.33 -11.03
C PHE A 179 -4.77 -0.03 -11.31
N SER A 180 -5.27 -1.12 -10.71
CA SER A 180 -4.63 -2.45 -10.76
C SER A 180 -3.18 -2.43 -10.24
N ALA A 181 -2.90 -1.60 -9.23
CA ALA A 181 -1.59 -1.46 -8.62
C ALA A 181 -1.27 -2.69 -7.76
N LEU A 182 -0.86 -3.79 -8.40
CA LEU A 182 -0.65 -5.10 -7.77
C LEU A 182 0.81 -5.49 -7.63
N GLY A 183 1.75 -4.69 -8.17
CA GLY A 183 3.17 -4.99 -8.16
C GLY A 183 3.63 -5.91 -9.29
N ASP A 184 2.85 -6.05 -10.36
CA ASP A 184 3.21 -6.85 -11.54
C ASP A 184 4.55 -6.39 -12.12
N ASN A 185 5.44 -7.32 -12.47
CA ASN A 185 6.77 -7.09 -13.04
C ASN A 185 7.76 -6.34 -12.12
N ILE A 186 7.43 -6.16 -10.85
CA ILE A 186 8.33 -5.54 -9.88
C ILE A 186 9.02 -6.63 -9.04
N ILE A 187 10.34 -6.48 -8.88
CA ILE A 187 11.18 -7.34 -8.04
C ILE A 187 11.68 -6.50 -6.87
N TRP A 188 11.38 -6.96 -5.66
CA TRP A 188 11.78 -6.29 -4.43
C TRP A 188 12.67 -7.19 -3.59
N ALA A 189 13.84 -6.71 -3.23
CA ALA A 189 14.74 -7.44 -2.33
C ALA A 189 14.32 -7.25 -0.86
N VAL A 190 14.44 -8.32 -0.08
CA VAL A 190 14.23 -8.32 1.37
C VAL A 190 15.53 -8.74 2.03
N MET A 191 16.22 -7.81 2.69
CA MET A 191 17.41 -8.05 3.49
C MET A 191 17.01 -8.28 4.94
N ASP A 192 16.91 -9.55 5.33
CA ASP A 192 16.37 -9.96 6.64
C ASP A 192 16.87 -11.35 7.06
N SER A 193 16.14 -12.09 7.89
CA SER A 193 16.46 -13.44 8.40
C SER A 193 16.14 -14.59 7.43
N GLY A 194 15.80 -14.28 6.16
CA GLY A 194 15.32 -15.23 5.16
C GLY A 194 13.82 -15.13 4.93
N ILE A 195 13.29 -15.97 4.03
CA ILE A 195 11.84 -16.07 3.75
C ILE A 195 11.46 -17.54 3.70
N ASP A 196 10.45 -17.96 4.47
CA ASP A 196 9.95 -19.34 4.43
C ASP A 196 9.21 -19.63 3.12
N ALA A 197 9.86 -20.36 2.21
CA ALA A 197 9.29 -20.71 0.90
C ALA A 197 8.07 -21.65 1.00
N ASN A 198 7.89 -22.33 2.13
CA ASN A 198 6.77 -23.25 2.32
C ASN A 198 5.48 -22.53 2.70
N HIS A 199 5.57 -21.25 3.11
CA HIS A 199 4.42 -20.46 3.53
C HIS A 199 3.42 -20.30 2.37
N PRO A 200 2.13 -20.65 2.55
CA PRO A 200 1.13 -20.66 1.47
C PRO A 200 0.86 -19.27 0.87
N HIS A 201 1.14 -18.21 1.61
CA HIS A 201 0.96 -16.81 1.20
C HIS A 201 1.69 -16.44 -0.10
N PHE A 202 2.87 -17.06 -0.34
CA PHE A 202 3.71 -16.76 -1.50
C PHE A 202 3.43 -17.68 -2.70
N LYS A 203 2.58 -18.70 -2.56
CA LYS A 203 2.36 -19.73 -3.60
C LYS A 203 1.45 -19.23 -4.72
N LYS A 204 0.39 -18.49 -4.39
CA LYS A 204 -0.64 -18.05 -5.35
C LYS A 204 -0.07 -17.24 -6.52
N HIS A 205 0.84 -16.32 -6.24
CA HIS A 205 1.48 -15.46 -7.24
C HIS A 205 2.93 -15.86 -7.54
N LYS A 206 3.38 -17.00 -6.98
CA LYS A 206 4.73 -17.50 -7.17
C LYS A 206 5.80 -16.44 -6.85
N ASN A 207 5.60 -15.70 -5.76
CA ASN A 207 6.38 -14.52 -5.43
C ASN A 207 7.89 -14.81 -5.29
N LEU A 208 8.26 -16.03 -4.89
CA LEU A 208 9.65 -16.48 -4.69
C LEU A 208 10.24 -17.20 -5.92
N GLU A 209 9.48 -17.36 -7.01
CA GLU A 209 10.03 -17.90 -8.25
C GLU A 209 10.70 -16.77 -9.05
N LEU A 210 12.01 -16.83 -9.22
CA LEU A 210 12.84 -15.83 -9.90
C LEU A 210 13.44 -16.41 -11.19
N GLU A 211 13.60 -15.55 -12.18
CA GLU A 211 14.28 -15.89 -13.43
C GLU A 211 15.79 -15.56 -13.35
N SER A 212 16.62 -16.37 -14.01
CA SER A 212 18.05 -16.09 -14.14
C SER A 212 18.30 -14.68 -14.72
N PRO A 213 19.26 -13.92 -14.18
CA PRO A 213 20.32 -14.28 -13.24
C PRO A 213 19.98 -14.04 -11.77
N LEU A 214 18.69 -13.76 -11.42
CA LEU A 214 18.29 -13.53 -10.03
C LEU A 214 18.34 -14.83 -9.24
N LYS A 215 19.01 -14.80 -8.08
CA LYS A 215 19.15 -15.93 -7.17
C LYS A 215 19.03 -15.44 -5.74
N HIS A 216 18.21 -16.10 -4.92
CA HIS A 216 18.19 -15.88 -3.48
C HIS A 216 19.56 -16.23 -2.89
N ARG A 217 20.00 -15.50 -1.88
CA ARG A 217 21.33 -15.67 -1.26
C ARG A 217 21.27 -15.62 0.26
N ASP A 218 22.22 -16.29 0.87
CA ASP A 218 22.44 -16.29 2.32
C ASP A 218 23.87 -15.83 2.62
N PHE A 219 24.01 -14.65 3.23
CA PHE A 219 25.29 -14.03 3.57
C PHE A 219 25.73 -14.34 5.01
N THR A 220 24.99 -15.19 5.72
CA THR A 220 25.30 -15.55 7.12
C THR A 220 26.25 -16.76 7.20
N VAL A 221 26.42 -17.46 6.08
CA VAL A 221 27.27 -18.65 5.98
C VAL A 221 28.55 -18.38 5.18
N LEU A 222 29.58 -19.19 5.39
CA LEU A 222 30.88 -19.01 4.76
C LEU A 222 30.98 -19.60 3.34
N ARG A 223 30.13 -20.58 3.01
CA ARG A 223 30.19 -21.32 1.75
C ARG A 223 28.81 -21.31 1.07
N GLU A 224 28.81 -21.18 -0.26
CA GLU A 224 27.56 -21.12 -1.04
C GLU A 224 26.75 -22.43 -0.95
N GLU A 225 27.39 -23.57 -0.76
CA GLU A 225 26.69 -24.86 -0.59
C GLU A 225 25.88 -24.94 0.72
N ASP A 226 26.21 -24.14 1.71
CA ASP A 226 25.50 -24.07 3.00
C ASP A 226 24.37 -23.04 3.02
N GLU A 227 24.15 -22.28 1.93
CA GLU A 227 23.17 -21.22 1.86
C GLU A 227 21.72 -21.73 1.98
N GLN A 228 20.95 -21.10 2.88
CA GLN A 228 19.52 -21.37 3.09
C GLN A 228 18.68 -20.10 3.10
N PRO A 229 18.67 -19.33 1.99
CA PRO A 229 17.98 -18.04 1.94
C PRO A 229 16.47 -18.14 2.01
N LEU A 230 15.90 -19.32 1.74
CA LEU A 230 14.46 -19.61 1.75
C LEU A 230 14.03 -20.43 2.98
N VAL A 231 14.87 -20.41 4.02
CA VAL A 231 14.57 -20.93 5.36
C VAL A 231 14.67 -19.77 6.35
N ASP A 232 13.62 -19.55 7.11
CA ASP A 232 13.55 -18.48 8.11
C ASP A 232 13.16 -19.05 9.48
N VAL A 233 14.16 -19.39 10.28
CA VAL A 233 13.98 -19.93 11.63
C VAL A 233 13.58 -18.82 12.61
N PHE A 234 14.13 -17.62 12.45
CA PHE A 234 13.82 -16.48 13.30
C PHE A 234 12.39 -15.96 13.07
N GLY A 235 11.91 -16.00 11.81
CA GLY A 235 10.54 -15.69 11.42
C GLY A 235 10.23 -14.19 11.26
N HIS A 236 11.25 -13.34 11.27
CA HIS A 236 11.08 -11.90 11.05
C HIS A 236 11.02 -11.55 9.56
N GLY A 237 11.92 -12.08 8.74
CA GLY A 237 11.96 -11.83 7.31
C GLY A 237 10.72 -12.34 6.57
N THR A 238 10.17 -13.49 6.97
CA THR A 238 8.90 -14.01 6.45
C THR A 238 7.73 -13.08 6.77
N HIS A 239 7.69 -12.53 7.98
CA HIS A 239 6.69 -11.55 8.38
C HIS A 239 6.79 -10.28 7.54
N VAL A 240 7.98 -9.71 7.40
CA VAL A 240 8.30 -8.54 6.57
C VAL A 240 7.92 -8.79 5.10
N ALA A 241 8.31 -9.92 4.53
CA ALA A 241 8.01 -10.30 3.15
C ALA A 241 6.48 -10.38 2.88
N GLY A 242 5.71 -10.92 3.83
CA GLY A 242 4.25 -11.03 3.72
C GLY A 242 3.52 -9.69 3.75
N ILE A 243 4.12 -8.63 4.34
CA ILE A 243 3.60 -7.27 4.26
C ILE A 243 3.82 -6.68 2.87
N ILE A 244 4.95 -6.97 2.23
CA ILE A 244 5.29 -6.46 0.90
C ILE A 244 4.44 -7.12 -0.18
N ALA A 245 4.44 -8.47 -0.25
CA ALA A 245 3.85 -9.21 -1.35
C ALA A 245 3.21 -10.53 -0.88
N GLY A 246 2.51 -11.20 -1.80
CA GLY A 246 1.79 -12.43 -1.53
C GLY A 246 0.33 -12.19 -1.18
N GLU A 247 -0.45 -13.27 -1.21
CA GLU A 247 -1.88 -13.24 -0.94
C GLU A 247 -2.38 -14.64 -0.60
N MET A 248 -3.31 -14.72 0.34
CA MET A 248 -4.09 -15.91 0.64
C MET A 248 -5.55 -15.55 0.89
N THR A 249 -6.45 -16.36 0.38
CA THR A 249 -7.91 -16.24 0.57
C THR A 249 -8.48 -17.55 1.11
N LYS A 250 -9.68 -17.55 1.64
CA LYS A 250 -10.38 -18.78 2.08
C LYS A 250 -10.46 -19.87 1.00
N ALA A 251 -10.43 -19.48 -0.28
CA ALA A 251 -10.41 -20.42 -1.38
C ALA A 251 -9.07 -21.17 -1.50
N ASP A 252 -8.01 -20.59 -0.98
CA ASP A 252 -6.64 -21.15 -1.01
C ASP A 252 -6.37 -22.02 0.24
N GLY A 253 -7.22 -21.95 1.28
CA GLY A 253 -7.11 -22.73 2.52
C GLY A 253 -7.53 -21.96 3.78
N ILE A 254 -7.37 -22.58 4.94
CA ILE A 254 -7.69 -21.97 6.24
C ILE A 254 -6.61 -20.95 6.59
N ILE A 255 -7.06 -19.74 6.93
CA ILE A 255 -6.19 -18.63 7.34
C ILE A 255 -6.39 -18.40 8.83
N THR A 256 -5.41 -18.72 9.64
CA THR A 256 -5.46 -18.54 11.10
C THR A 256 -4.42 -17.53 11.53
N ALA A 257 -4.84 -16.50 12.23
CA ALA A 257 -3.96 -15.49 12.81
C ALA A 257 -3.91 -15.58 14.32
N SER A 258 -2.74 -15.35 14.91
CA SER A 258 -2.54 -15.25 16.36
C SER A 258 -2.24 -13.81 16.77
N THR A 259 -2.88 -13.36 17.85
CA THR A 259 -2.62 -12.06 18.49
C THR A 259 -2.25 -12.26 19.94
N LYS A 260 -1.45 -11.35 20.47
CA LYS A 260 -1.04 -11.33 21.88
C LYS A 260 -1.83 -10.24 22.62
N HIS A 261 -2.43 -10.60 23.74
CA HIS A 261 -3.09 -9.66 24.63
C HIS A 261 -2.44 -9.76 26.01
N ARG A 262 -2.20 -8.61 26.64
CA ARG A 262 -1.79 -8.56 28.04
C ARG A 262 -3.06 -8.38 28.88
N ASP A 263 -3.28 -9.26 29.84
CA ASP A 263 -4.42 -9.18 30.76
C ASP A 263 -4.17 -8.11 31.86
N GLU A 264 -5.17 -7.92 32.73
CA GLU A 264 -5.12 -6.95 33.84
C GLU A 264 -4.01 -7.29 34.87
N ASN A 265 -3.54 -8.54 34.90
CA ASN A 265 -2.46 -9.00 35.78
C ASN A 265 -1.08 -8.87 35.10
N GLY A 266 -1.03 -8.43 33.84
CA GLY A 266 0.20 -8.32 33.06
C GLY A 266 0.64 -9.61 32.37
N GLU A 267 -0.14 -10.71 32.46
CA GLU A 267 0.15 -11.95 31.75
C GLU A 267 -0.16 -11.83 30.26
N VAL A 268 0.75 -12.35 29.42
CA VAL A 268 0.57 -12.34 27.95
C VAL A 268 -0.16 -13.61 27.54
N THR A 269 -1.40 -13.45 27.11
CA THR A 269 -2.22 -14.53 26.55
C THR A 269 -2.28 -14.41 25.03
N SER A 270 -2.31 -15.55 24.34
CA SER A 270 -2.44 -15.61 22.87
C SER A 270 -3.84 -16.07 22.49
N SER A 271 -4.50 -15.35 21.60
CA SER A 271 -5.77 -15.77 20.99
C SER A 271 -5.59 -15.99 19.49
N THR A 272 -6.29 -16.99 18.94
CA THR A 272 -6.29 -17.29 17.52
C THR A 272 -7.67 -17.02 16.94
N PHE A 273 -7.72 -16.53 15.69
CA PHE A 273 -8.95 -16.29 14.95
C PHE A 273 -8.74 -16.53 13.46
N GLU A 274 -9.82 -16.79 12.74
CA GLU A 274 -9.79 -17.01 11.31
C GLU A 274 -9.97 -15.71 10.53
N LEU A 275 -9.28 -15.62 9.39
CA LEU A 275 -9.37 -14.54 8.42
C LEU A 275 -10.03 -15.01 7.13
N ASP A 276 -10.75 -14.12 6.46
CA ASP A 276 -11.30 -14.39 5.12
C ASP A 276 -10.27 -14.26 4.02
N ALA A 277 -9.35 -13.32 4.17
CA ALA A 277 -8.26 -13.07 3.25
C ALA A 277 -7.16 -12.25 3.93
N ILE A 278 -5.94 -12.42 3.47
CA ILE A 278 -4.78 -11.60 3.85
C ILE A 278 -3.91 -11.39 2.62
N SER A 279 -3.34 -10.20 2.47
CA SER A 279 -2.56 -9.83 1.29
C SER A 279 -1.47 -8.82 1.65
N GLY A 280 -0.30 -8.93 1.03
CA GLY A 280 0.73 -7.89 1.05
C GLY A 280 0.29 -6.63 0.29
N MET A 281 1.04 -5.54 0.37
CA MET A 281 0.73 -4.26 -0.30
C MET A 281 0.76 -4.38 -1.83
N ALA A 282 1.68 -5.15 -2.38
CA ALA A 282 1.89 -5.44 -3.80
C ALA A 282 1.88 -6.97 -4.05
N PRO A 283 0.70 -7.61 -4.03
CA PRO A 283 0.61 -9.08 -3.93
C PRO A 283 1.31 -9.84 -5.04
N LYS A 284 1.49 -9.27 -6.22
CA LYS A 284 2.12 -9.93 -7.37
C LYS A 284 3.60 -9.61 -7.55
N SER A 285 4.18 -8.73 -6.73
CA SER A 285 5.62 -8.47 -6.78
C SER A 285 6.42 -9.74 -6.52
N LYS A 286 7.52 -9.88 -7.24
CA LYS A 286 8.52 -10.91 -6.95
C LYS A 286 9.38 -10.46 -5.78
N LEU A 287 9.76 -11.41 -4.94
CA LEU A 287 10.60 -11.18 -3.77
C LEU A 287 11.94 -11.87 -3.95
N LEU A 288 13.01 -11.13 -3.73
CA LEU A 288 14.37 -11.66 -3.68
C LEU A 288 14.81 -11.72 -2.21
N SER A 289 14.94 -12.92 -1.65
CA SER A 289 15.45 -13.12 -0.30
C SER A 289 16.97 -12.98 -0.30
N LEU A 290 17.46 -12.04 0.50
CA LEU A 290 18.88 -11.84 0.83
C LEU A 290 19.01 -11.99 2.34
N LYS A 291 19.31 -13.22 2.80
CA LYS A 291 19.43 -13.52 4.22
C LYS A 291 20.71 -12.91 4.77
N VAL A 292 20.56 -11.94 5.66
CA VAL A 292 21.67 -11.19 6.30
C VAL A 292 21.69 -11.35 7.82
N LEU A 293 20.61 -11.90 8.39
CA LEU A 293 20.48 -12.25 9.80
C LEU A 293 20.44 -13.77 9.95
N GLY A 294 21.16 -14.28 10.93
CA GLY A 294 21.15 -15.69 11.31
C GLY A 294 19.84 -16.10 12.02
N ASP A 295 19.77 -17.36 12.42
CA ASP A 295 18.60 -17.97 13.05
C ASP A 295 18.29 -17.43 14.45
N ASN A 296 19.23 -16.71 15.06
CA ASN A 296 19.06 -15.96 16.31
C ASN A 296 18.55 -14.51 16.10
N GLY A 297 18.41 -14.07 14.84
CA GLY A 297 18.01 -12.70 14.49
C GLY A 297 19.15 -11.67 14.54
N GLU A 298 20.41 -12.12 14.70
CA GLU A 298 21.58 -11.26 14.70
C GLU A 298 22.34 -11.38 13.37
N GLY A 299 23.03 -10.30 12.97
CA GLY A 299 23.83 -10.26 11.76
C GLY A 299 24.94 -9.21 11.86
N GLN A 300 25.79 -9.17 10.85
CA GLN A 300 26.89 -8.22 10.76
C GLN A 300 26.63 -7.21 9.64
N ALA A 301 27.08 -5.97 9.81
CA ALA A 301 26.99 -4.92 8.77
C ALA A 301 27.64 -5.38 7.45
N SER A 302 28.69 -6.20 7.50
CA SER A 302 29.34 -6.78 6.32
C SER A 302 28.39 -7.67 5.48
N ASN A 303 27.45 -8.37 6.09
CA ASN A 303 26.45 -9.19 5.36
C ASN A 303 25.54 -8.27 4.53
N LEU A 304 25.12 -7.13 5.11
CA LEU A 304 24.29 -6.16 4.40
C LEU A 304 25.06 -5.49 3.26
N ILE A 305 26.32 -5.11 3.51
CA ILE A 305 27.19 -4.50 2.48
C ILE A 305 27.37 -5.48 1.31
N ALA A 306 27.71 -6.76 1.58
CA ALA A 306 27.85 -7.77 0.54
C ALA A 306 26.55 -7.98 -0.26
N ALA A 307 25.40 -7.95 0.40
CA ALA A 307 24.10 -8.04 -0.26
C ALA A 307 23.80 -6.79 -1.13
N ILE A 308 24.20 -5.60 -0.70
CA ILE A 308 24.11 -4.35 -1.48
C ILE A 308 24.97 -4.46 -2.75
N GLU A 309 26.22 -4.87 -2.61
CA GLU A 309 27.16 -5.05 -3.74
C GLU A 309 26.60 -6.04 -4.77
N GLN A 310 26.01 -7.16 -4.30
CA GLN A 310 25.38 -8.11 -5.20
C GLN A 310 24.18 -7.50 -5.96
N ILE A 311 23.34 -6.68 -5.34
CA ILE A 311 22.27 -5.99 -6.05
C ILE A 311 22.85 -5.06 -7.13
N GLN A 312 23.91 -4.33 -6.81
CA GLN A 312 24.58 -3.44 -7.77
C GLN A 312 25.16 -4.22 -8.96
N GLU A 313 25.78 -5.36 -8.69
CA GLU A 313 26.31 -6.26 -9.74
C GLU A 313 25.19 -6.76 -10.66
N ILE A 314 24.11 -7.31 -10.11
CA ILE A 314 22.95 -7.82 -10.86
C ILE A 314 22.31 -6.72 -11.70
N ASN A 315 22.25 -5.49 -11.20
CA ASN A 315 21.74 -4.32 -11.92
C ASN A 315 22.78 -3.67 -12.84
N GLY A 316 23.99 -4.28 -12.96
CA GLY A 316 25.08 -3.77 -13.79
C GLY A 316 25.48 -2.34 -13.42
N ASN A 317 25.51 -2.02 -12.12
CA ASN A 317 25.76 -0.70 -11.56
C ASN A 317 24.82 0.37 -12.18
N GLY A 318 23.52 0.07 -12.22
CA GLY A 318 22.48 0.97 -12.71
C GLY A 318 22.24 0.96 -14.23
N ARG A 319 23.01 0.18 -15.00
CA ARG A 319 22.82 0.09 -16.46
C ARG A 319 21.56 -0.68 -16.86
N ARG A 320 21.13 -1.61 -16.01
CA ARG A 320 19.97 -2.46 -16.27
C ARG A 320 19.28 -2.81 -14.96
N ILE A 321 18.28 -2.03 -14.58
CA ILE A 321 17.53 -2.24 -13.34
C ILE A 321 16.67 -3.50 -13.47
N ARG A 322 17.02 -4.54 -12.70
CA ARG A 322 16.24 -5.77 -12.52
C ARG A 322 15.64 -5.86 -11.13
N ILE A 323 16.38 -5.41 -10.13
CA ILE A 323 15.95 -5.29 -8.75
C ILE A 323 15.59 -3.82 -8.56
N HIS A 324 14.30 -3.54 -8.32
CA HIS A 324 13.75 -2.20 -8.35
C HIS A 324 13.84 -1.49 -7.01
N GLY A 325 13.81 -2.26 -5.93
CA GLY A 325 13.95 -1.73 -4.58
C GLY A 325 14.35 -2.80 -3.57
N VAL A 326 14.70 -2.33 -2.39
CA VAL A 326 15.09 -3.17 -1.25
C VAL A 326 14.45 -2.68 0.03
N ASN A 327 14.04 -3.61 0.88
CA ASN A 327 13.58 -3.38 2.24
C ASN A 327 14.66 -3.82 3.22
N MET A 328 15.04 -2.94 4.12
CA MET A 328 15.94 -3.19 5.24
C MET A 328 15.20 -2.93 6.55
N SER A 329 14.56 -3.98 7.10
CA SER A 329 13.92 -3.92 8.42
C SER A 329 14.91 -4.28 9.55
N VAL A 330 16.15 -3.89 9.38
CA VAL A 330 17.30 -4.18 10.24
C VAL A 330 18.13 -2.91 10.46
N GLY A 331 18.83 -2.85 11.57
CA GLY A 331 19.69 -1.73 11.88
C GLY A 331 20.41 -1.91 13.20
N TYR A 332 21.30 -0.97 13.53
CA TYR A 332 22.02 -0.87 14.79
C TYR A 332 22.02 0.57 15.29
N ASP A 333 22.25 0.75 16.58
CA ASP A 333 22.27 2.06 17.20
C ASP A 333 23.41 2.91 16.61
N PHE A 334 23.11 4.17 16.36
CA PHE A 334 24.09 5.12 15.86
C PHE A 334 25.04 5.54 16.99
N GLU A 335 26.33 5.35 16.76
CA GLU A 335 27.39 5.71 17.71
C GLU A 335 28.12 6.97 17.24
N PRO A 336 27.76 8.16 17.76
CA PRO A 336 28.27 9.44 17.28
C PRO A 336 29.77 9.62 17.52
N GLU A 337 30.37 8.83 18.41
CA GLU A 337 31.81 8.88 18.67
C GLU A 337 32.66 8.23 17.55
N TRP A 338 32.06 7.35 16.75
CA TRP A 338 32.79 6.59 15.74
C TRP A 338 32.65 7.15 14.34
N PHE A 339 31.50 7.69 14.00
CA PHE A 339 31.19 8.17 12.66
C PHE A 339 30.43 9.48 12.69
N ALA A 340 30.65 10.31 11.69
CA ALA A 340 29.69 11.37 11.39
C ALA A 340 28.37 10.75 10.97
N CYS A 341 27.25 11.36 11.33
CA CYS A 341 25.92 10.85 11.11
C CYS A 341 25.66 10.57 9.62
N GLY A 342 25.23 9.36 9.29
CA GLY A 342 25.03 8.91 7.92
C GLY A 342 26.30 8.59 7.13
N GLN A 343 27.47 8.55 7.80
CA GLN A 343 28.76 8.24 7.20
C GLN A 343 29.35 6.90 7.65
N SER A 344 28.57 6.08 8.35
CA SER A 344 28.98 4.71 8.59
C SER A 344 29.12 3.94 7.25
N PRO A 345 29.99 2.92 7.16
CA PRO A 345 30.16 2.18 5.92
C PRO A 345 28.84 1.69 5.30
N LEU A 346 27.90 1.23 6.13
CA LEU A 346 26.60 0.77 5.67
C LEU A 346 25.74 1.93 5.10
N CYS A 347 25.70 3.09 5.75
CA CYS A 347 24.99 4.27 5.24
C CYS A 347 25.54 4.73 3.88
N VAL A 348 26.87 4.73 3.74
CA VAL A 348 27.54 5.12 2.48
C VAL A 348 27.17 4.14 1.36
N GLU A 349 27.15 2.83 1.61
CA GLU A 349 26.76 1.85 0.59
C GLU A 349 25.26 1.90 0.28
N VAL A 350 24.41 2.21 1.23
CA VAL A 350 22.97 2.48 1.00
C VAL A 350 22.80 3.67 0.05
N ASP A 351 23.49 4.77 0.27
CA ASP A 351 23.42 5.94 -0.60
C ASP A 351 23.99 5.66 -2.02
N ARG A 352 25.02 4.81 -2.13
CA ARG A 352 25.53 4.33 -3.43
C ARG A 352 24.50 3.47 -4.15
N LEU A 353 23.83 2.58 -3.44
CA LEU A 353 22.78 1.75 -4.00
C LEU A 353 21.62 2.61 -4.54
N VAL A 354 21.19 3.63 -3.80
CA VAL A 354 20.18 4.58 -4.29
C VAL A 354 20.67 5.29 -5.56
N LYS A 355 21.90 5.81 -5.59
CA LYS A 355 22.49 6.46 -6.77
C LYS A 355 22.59 5.52 -7.98
N SER A 356 22.62 4.20 -7.77
CA SER A 356 22.58 3.20 -8.85
C SER A 356 21.18 2.94 -9.41
N GLY A 357 20.14 3.63 -8.91
CA GLY A 357 18.77 3.55 -9.42
C GLY A 357 17.83 2.61 -8.64
N VAL A 358 18.22 2.15 -7.46
CA VAL A 358 17.42 1.26 -6.60
C VAL A 358 16.75 2.05 -5.48
N VAL A 359 15.45 1.84 -5.27
CA VAL A 359 14.75 2.43 -4.12
C VAL A 359 15.15 1.69 -2.85
N VAL A 360 15.64 2.38 -1.84
CA VAL A 360 16.00 1.80 -0.55
C VAL A 360 15.07 2.30 0.55
N VAL A 361 14.37 1.36 1.21
CA VAL A 361 13.46 1.63 2.32
C VAL A 361 14.03 1.01 3.59
N VAL A 362 14.17 1.81 4.64
CA VAL A 362 14.82 1.43 5.90
C VAL A 362 13.91 1.72 7.08
N ALA A 363 13.89 0.83 8.07
CA ALA A 363 13.22 1.09 9.34
C ALA A 363 13.98 2.17 10.15
N ALA A 364 13.24 3.08 10.82
CA ALA A 364 13.84 4.15 11.62
C ALA A 364 14.52 3.65 12.90
N GLY A 365 14.08 2.50 13.43
CA GLY A 365 14.47 1.95 14.72
C GLY A 365 13.34 2.02 15.76
N ASN A 366 13.52 1.33 16.89
CA ASN A 366 12.51 1.19 17.95
C ASN A 366 12.98 1.78 19.30
N THR A 367 13.93 2.69 19.28
CA THR A 367 14.56 3.29 20.47
C THR A 367 14.01 4.68 20.84
N GLY A 368 12.84 5.06 20.27
CA GLY A 368 12.19 6.36 20.55
C GLY A 368 11.61 6.52 21.95
N TYR A 369 11.65 5.46 22.78
CA TYR A 369 11.22 5.47 24.17
C TYR A 369 12.11 4.55 24.99
N GLY A 370 12.56 5.00 26.13
CA GLY A 370 13.51 4.24 26.96
C GLY A 370 13.55 4.75 28.39
N TRP A 371 14.57 4.33 29.11
CA TRP A 371 14.79 4.67 30.51
C TRP A 371 15.91 5.69 30.64
N ALA A 372 15.64 6.78 31.36
CA ALA A 372 16.61 7.80 31.67
C ALA A 372 16.85 7.85 33.18
N GLN A 373 18.11 8.03 33.61
CA GLN A 373 18.47 8.21 35.00
C GLN A 373 18.29 9.67 35.40
N SER A 374 17.34 9.94 36.28
CA SER A 374 17.10 11.29 36.82
C SER A 374 17.81 11.45 38.18
N ALA A 375 18.53 12.56 38.36
CA ALA A 375 19.17 12.87 39.63
C ALA A 375 18.18 13.01 40.81
N PHE A 376 16.92 13.36 40.52
CA PHE A 376 15.89 13.62 41.56
C PHE A 376 14.83 12.52 41.69
N ARG A 377 14.61 11.73 40.65
CA ARG A 377 13.50 10.75 40.60
C ARG A 377 13.97 9.31 40.36
N GLY A 378 15.28 9.06 40.31
CA GLY A 378 15.81 7.76 39.94
C GLY A 378 15.55 7.43 38.47
N THR A 379 15.33 6.16 38.14
CA THR A 379 15.04 5.71 36.78
C THR A 379 13.63 6.10 36.36
N ILE A 380 13.48 6.85 35.28
CA ILE A 380 12.21 7.30 34.72
C ILE A 380 12.11 6.85 33.24
N SER A 381 10.89 6.54 32.82
CA SER A 381 10.61 6.31 31.40
C SER A 381 10.50 7.66 30.67
N ALA A 382 11.14 7.79 29.52
CA ALA A 382 11.15 9.03 28.74
C ALA A 382 11.09 8.75 27.24
N GLY A 383 10.44 9.64 26.49
CA GLY A 383 10.61 9.72 25.04
C GLY A 383 12.01 10.28 24.75
N MET A 384 12.67 9.69 23.74
CA MET A 384 14.02 10.06 23.33
C MET A 384 14.02 10.60 21.91
N ASP A 385 14.70 11.69 21.69
CA ASP A 385 15.01 12.24 20.37
C ASP A 385 16.41 11.78 19.92
N LEU A 386 16.79 12.02 18.67
CA LEU A 386 18.08 11.61 18.10
C LEU A 386 18.30 10.10 18.08
N THR A 387 17.23 9.32 17.92
CA THR A 387 17.25 7.86 18.06
C THR A 387 17.14 7.12 16.72
N ILE A 388 17.36 7.80 15.59
CA ILE A 388 17.37 7.13 14.28
C ILE A 388 18.58 6.20 14.21
N ASN A 389 18.32 4.91 13.97
CA ASN A 389 19.35 3.87 13.85
C ASN A 389 19.99 3.90 12.46
N ASP A 390 21.25 3.45 12.35
CA ASP A 390 21.86 3.16 11.06
C ASP A 390 21.29 1.81 10.49
N PRO A 391 20.97 1.75 9.16
CA PRO A 391 21.26 2.76 8.13
C PRO A 391 20.15 3.80 7.91
N GLY A 392 19.19 3.99 8.81
CA GLY A 392 18.14 5.02 8.72
C GLY A 392 18.69 6.45 8.64
N ASN A 393 19.93 6.70 9.10
CA ASN A 393 20.62 7.97 8.95
C ASN A 393 21.18 8.23 7.54
N ALA A 394 21.17 7.25 6.62
CA ALA A 394 21.56 7.45 5.23
C ALA A 394 20.66 8.52 4.57
N GLU A 395 21.27 9.43 3.80
CA GLU A 395 20.59 10.61 3.29
C GLU A 395 19.52 10.25 2.25
N LEU A 396 19.88 9.39 1.31
CA LEU A 396 19.04 9.07 0.16
C LEU A 396 18.00 7.97 0.43
N ALA A 397 18.18 7.14 1.45
CA ALA A 397 17.21 6.14 1.86
C ALA A 397 15.88 6.77 2.28
N ILE A 398 14.78 6.04 2.09
CA ILE A 398 13.48 6.36 2.66
C ILE A 398 13.39 5.72 4.04
N THR A 399 13.54 6.52 5.08
CA THR A 399 13.52 6.08 6.48
C THR A 399 12.11 6.16 7.03
N VAL A 400 11.60 5.05 7.57
CA VAL A 400 10.19 4.88 7.90
C VAL A 400 9.99 4.70 9.40
N GLY A 401 9.21 5.60 10.02
CA GLY A 401 8.71 5.47 11.37
C GLY A 401 7.38 4.72 11.45
N SER A 402 6.96 4.35 12.66
CA SER A 402 5.78 3.54 12.91
C SER A 402 4.58 4.35 13.39
N THR A 403 3.37 3.97 12.91
CA THR A 403 2.08 4.45 13.41
C THR A 403 1.15 3.31 13.77
N HIS A 404 0.03 3.64 14.45
CA HIS A 404 -1.07 2.71 14.67
C HIS A 404 -1.68 2.23 13.34
N ARG A 405 -2.04 0.95 13.24
CA ARG A 405 -2.49 0.31 12.00
C ARG A 405 -3.83 0.84 11.44
N GLU A 406 -4.75 1.30 12.29
CA GLU A 406 -6.13 1.62 11.90
C GLU A 406 -6.46 3.11 11.97
N ALA A 407 -5.95 3.79 12.99
CA ALA A 407 -6.33 5.16 13.31
C ALA A 407 -5.11 6.05 13.61
N PRO A 408 -4.19 6.23 12.63
CA PRO A 408 -2.96 7.01 12.84
C PRO A 408 -3.25 8.48 13.14
N HIS A 409 -4.36 9.03 12.65
CA HIS A 409 -4.78 10.40 12.96
C HIS A 409 -5.16 10.60 14.44
N ILE A 410 -5.66 9.56 15.10
CA ILE A 410 -6.07 9.59 16.51
C ILE A 410 -4.88 9.26 17.40
N TYR A 411 -4.26 8.09 17.17
CA TYR A 411 -3.20 7.57 18.04
C TYR A 411 -1.81 8.11 17.69
N GLY A 412 -1.63 8.60 16.44
CA GLY A 412 -0.37 9.21 16.01
C GLY A 412 0.74 8.21 15.76
N VAL A 413 1.97 8.69 15.97
CA VAL A 413 3.20 7.93 15.84
C VAL A 413 3.37 7.01 17.05
N SER A 414 3.77 5.75 16.82
CA SER A 414 4.00 4.77 17.87
C SER A 414 5.05 5.27 18.86
N TYR A 415 4.82 5.05 20.16
CA TYR A 415 5.70 5.57 21.23
C TYR A 415 7.14 5.08 21.10
N PHE A 416 7.34 3.85 20.62
CA PHE A 416 8.66 3.22 20.46
C PHE A 416 9.38 3.68 19.18
N SER A 417 8.66 4.25 18.19
CA SER A 417 9.27 4.66 16.92
C SER A 417 10.41 5.62 17.16
N SER A 418 11.60 5.32 16.62
CA SER A 418 12.74 6.23 16.66
C SER A 418 12.40 7.56 16.01
N LYS A 419 12.99 8.63 16.54
CA LYS A 419 12.67 10.02 16.25
C LYS A 419 13.92 10.80 15.89
N GLY A 420 13.71 11.77 15.02
CA GLY A 420 14.74 12.73 14.68
C GLY A 420 14.92 13.85 15.71
N PRO A 421 15.72 14.88 15.35
CA PRO A 421 16.52 14.93 14.11
C PRO A 421 17.61 13.85 14.09
N THR A 422 18.28 13.67 12.95
CA THR A 422 19.52 12.90 12.91
C THR A 422 20.59 13.61 13.73
N GLY A 423 21.69 12.94 14.09
CA GLY A 423 22.76 13.52 14.87
C GLY A 423 23.41 14.76 14.24
N ASP A 424 23.28 14.95 12.92
CA ASP A 424 23.73 16.13 12.16
C ASP A 424 22.59 17.12 11.84
N GLY A 425 21.40 16.93 12.41
CA GLY A 425 20.27 17.88 12.34
C GLY A 425 19.35 17.74 11.14
N ARG A 426 19.49 16.71 10.28
CA ARG A 426 18.58 16.45 9.17
C ARG A 426 17.21 15.95 9.66
N PRO A 427 16.11 16.29 8.95
CA PRO A 427 14.80 15.77 9.30
C PRO A 427 14.70 14.27 8.93
N LYS A 428 14.49 13.42 9.94
CA LYS A 428 14.16 12.01 9.84
C LYS A 428 13.13 11.68 10.96
N PRO A 429 12.30 10.64 10.83
CA PRO A 429 12.14 9.78 9.65
C PRO A 429 11.61 10.57 8.45
N ASP A 430 11.71 10.02 7.23
CA ASP A 430 11.15 10.66 6.03
C ASP A 430 9.62 10.57 6.01
N LEU A 431 9.07 9.39 6.37
CA LEU A 431 7.65 9.05 6.38
C LEU A 431 7.32 8.21 7.60
N VAL A 432 6.02 8.03 7.82
CA VAL A 432 5.50 7.00 8.73
C VAL A 432 4.53 6.08 8.00
N ALA A 433 4.42 4.85 8.49
CA ALA A 433 3.49 3.84 7.99
C ALA A 433 2.99 2.95 9.15
N PRO A 434 1.92 2.17 8.96
CA PRO A 434 1.45 1.22 9.97
C PRO A 434 2.56 0.25 10.40
N GLY A 435 2.87 0.23 11.68
CA GLY A 435 3.88 -0.66 12.24
C GLY A 435 3.49 -1.22 13.61
N GLU A 436 2.29 -0.91 14.10
CA GLU A 436 1.80 -1.35 15.40
C GLU A 436 0.69 -2.38 15.22
N LYS A 437 0.84 -3.56 15.86
CA LYS A 437 -0.10 -4.69 15.81
C LYS A 437 -0.38 -5.19 14.39
N ILE A 438 0.64 -5.37 13.61
CA ILE A 438 0.56 -5.79 12.21
C ILE A 438 0.50 -7.31 12.12
N ILE A 439 -0.53 -7.82 11.45
CA ILE A 439 -0.69 -9.25 11.18
C ILE A 439 -0.05 -9.57 9.84
N SER A 440 0.89 -10.53 9.84
CA SER A 440 1.54 -11.04 8.62
C SER A 440 2.03 -12.48 8.83
N CYS A 441 2.69 -13.05 7.83
CA CYS A 441 3.14 -14.43 7.78
C CYS A 441 3.94 -14.84 9.03
N ALA A 442 3.65 -16.03 9.56
CA ALA A 442 4.45 -16.69 10.60
C ALA A 442 5.23 -17.84 9.97
N SER A 443 6.57 -17.86 10.10
CA SER A 443 7.35 -18.98 9.59
C SER A 443 7.06 -20.27 10.36
N GLY A 444 7.05 -21.42 9.66
CA GLY A 444 6.73 -22.73 10.24
C GLY A 444 7.77 -23.30 11.20
N GLY A 445 8.96 -22.71 11.29
CA GLY A 445 10.08 -23.21 12.09
C GLY A 445 9.94 -23.07 13.61
N ARG A 446 8.95 -22.35 14.12
CA ARG A 446 8.69 -22.17 15.56
C ARG A 446 7.23 -22.40 15.95
N ALA A 447 6.74 -23.58 15.67
CA ALA A 447 5.45 -24.04 16.18
C ALA A 447 5.45 -24.29 17.71
N ASP A 448 6.59 -24.21 18.40
CA ASP A 448 6.79 -24.63 19.79
C ASP A 448 6.61 -23.50 20.83
N GLY A 449 6.30 -22.28 20.42
CA GLY A 449 6.06 -21.16 21.35
C GLY A 449 7.31 -20.66 22.08
N SER A 450 8.53 -21.08 21.67
CA SER A 450 9.75 -20.48 22.18
C SER A 450 9.81 -19.02 21.72
N GLN A 451 9.86 -18.09 22.65
CA GLN A 451 9.90 -16.66 22.39
C GLN A 451 11.10 -16.34 21.50
N SER A 452 10.86 -15.80 20.28
CA SER A 452 11.83 -14.86 19.77
C SER A 452 11.92 -13.76 20.82
N LYS A 453 13.09 -13.46 21.30
CA LYS A 453 13.38 -12.13 21.85
C LYS A 453 13.27 -11.19 20.65
N SER A 454 12.01 -10.91 20.23
CA SER A 454 11.75 -9.84 19.30
C SER A 454 12.29 -8.58 19.96
N ALA A 455 12.97 -7.76 19.19
CA ALA A 455 13.56 -6.51 19.60
C ALA A 455 12.78 -5.89 20.77
N VAL A 456 13.35 -5.98 21.93
CA VAL A 456 13.07 -5.29 23.17
C VAL A 456 11.58 -4.92 23.35
N ASP A 457 10.83 -5.78 24.05
CA ASP A 457 9.68 -5.30 24.81
C ASP A 457 10.27 -4.40 25.93
N PRO A 458 10.16 -3.06 25.85
CA PRO A 458 10.74 -2.17 26.85
C PRO A 458 10.03 -2.27 28.21
N HIS A 459 9.05 -3.17 28.34
CA HIS A 459 8.33 -3.47 29.57
C HIS A 459 8.66 -4.85 30.16
N ALA A 460 9.54 -5.63 29.55
CA ALA A 460 10.09 -6.81 30.22
C ALA A 460 11.03 -6.35 31.33
N THR A 461 10.48 -6.05 32.49
CA THR A 461 11.27 -5.85 33.71
C THR A 461 11.94 -7.17 34.04
N GLU A 462 13.23 -7.27 33.82
CA GLU A 462 14.07 -8.21 34.55
C GLU A 462 14.05 -7.76 36.01
N THR A 463 13.20 -8.41 36.81
CA THR A 463 13.36 -8.33 38.27
C THR A 463 14.67 -9.03 38.62
N PRO A 464 15.55 -8.41 39.44
CA PRO A 464 16.76 -9.06 39.89
C PRO A 464 16.37 -10.35 40.64
N GLU A 465 16.93 -11.47 40.24
CA GLU A 465 16.77 -12.74 40.93
C GLU A 465 17.20 -12.60 42.40
N ALA A 466 16.26 -12.83 43.30
CA ALA A 466 16.56 -13.07 44.70
C ALA A 466 17.23 -14.46 44.85
N PRO A 467 18.19 -14.62 45.77
CA PRO A 467 18.95 -15.88 45.88
C PRO A 467 18.04 -17.05 46.22
N ALA A 468 18.20 -18.15 45.51
CA ALA A 468 17.45 -19.39 45.59
C ALA A 468 17.45 -19.98 47.03
N SER A 469 16.26 -20.11 47.62
CA SER A 469 16.03 -20.95 48.77
C SER A 469 15.75 -22.39 48.32
N THR A 470 16.58 -23.33 48.75
CA THR A 470 16.38 -24.76 48.57
C THR A 470 15.18 -25.27 49.32
N GLY A 471 14.09 -25.57 48.58
CA GLY A 471 12.90 -26.26 49.12
C GLY A 471 12.46 -27.36 48.15
N ALA A 472 12.44 -28.58 48.60
CA ALA A 472 12.05 -29.76 47.85
C ALA A 472 10.61 -29.69 47.38
N SER A 473 10.37 -29.78 46.06
CA SER A 473 9.03 -29.80 45.46
C SER A 473 8.57 -31.25 45.21
N ALA A 474 7.33 -31.52 45.61
CA ALA A 474 6.59 -32.72 45.24
C ALA A 474 6.30 -32.78 43.75
N PRO A 475 6.17 -33.98 43.12
CA PRO A 475 5.94 -34.10 41.69
C PRO A 475 4.53 -33.61 41.31
N ALA A 476 4.45 -32.61 40.44
CA ALA A 476 3.20 -32.15 39.84
C ALA A 476 2.70 -33.19 38.82
N ALA A 477 1.38 -33.46 38.90
CA ALA A 477 0.69 -34.32 37.93
C ALA A 477 0.80 -33.73 36.49
N PRO A 478 0.84 -34.57 35.42
CA PRO A 478 0.95 -34.08 34.07
C PRO A 478 -0.33 -33.34 33.66
N ALA A 479 -0.23 -32.05 33.48
CA ALA A 479 -1.28 -31.28 32.83
C ALA A 479 -1.45 -31.78 31.39
N SER A 480 -2.64 -32.19 31.00
CA SER A 480 -3.00 -32.55 29.64
C SER A 480 -2.74 -31.37 28.73
N ALA A 481 -1.66 -31.45 27.96
CA ALA A 481 -1.32 -30.45 26.95
C ALA A 481 -2.39 -30.49 25.85
N VAL A 482 -3.33 -29.54 25.88
CA VAL A 482 -4.15 -29.20 24.71
C VAL A 482 -3.16 -28.76 23.62
N PRO A 483 -3.19 -29.34 22.40
CA PRO A 483 -2.33 -28.90 21.33
C PRO A 483 -2.54 -27.41 21.06
N LYS A 484 -1.56 -26.57 21.31
CA LYS A 484 -1.61 -25.15 20.96
C LYS A 484 -1.55 -25.06 19.44
N THR A 485 -2.70 -24.84 18.80
CA THR A 485 -2.78 -24.58 17.36
C THR A 485 -2.26 -23.18 17.13
N TYR A 486 -1.06 -23.05 16.58
CA TYR A 486 -0.50 -21.76 16.18
C TYR A 486 -1.04 -21.39 14.80
N GLY A 487 -1.40 -20.10 14.62
CA GLY A 487 -1.81 -19.59 13.33
C GLY A 487 -0.65 -19.54 12.34
N ASN A 488 -0.96 -19.68 11.05
CA ASN A 488 0.01 -19.44 9.98
C ASN A 488 0.30 -17.92 9.77
N TYR A 489 -0.36 -17.06 10.53
CA TYR A 489 -0.08 -15.62 10.63
C TYR A 489 0.02 -15.19 12.09
N LYS A 490 0.86 -14.20 12.35
CA LYS A 490 1.07 -13.64 13.70
C LYS A 490 1.02 -12.12 13.71
N GLU A 491 0.67 -11.54 14.84
CA GLU A 491 0.76 -10.11 15.10
C GLU A 491 2.17 -9.75 15.57
N ASP A 492 2.74 -8.65 15.02
CA ASP A 492 4.00 -8.09 15.47
C ASP A 492 3.97 -6.55 15.42
N SER A 493 4.90 -5.87 16.13
CA SER A 493 4.98 -4.41 16.20
C SER A 493 6.43 -3.94 16.10
N GLY A 494 6.67 -2.89 15.33
CA GLY A 494 7.97 -2.30 15.13
C GLY A 494 8.02 -1.43 13.87
N THR A 495 9.03 -0.57 13.77
CA THR A 495 9.34 0.12 12.50
C THR A 495 9.74 -0.87 11.42
N SER A 496 10.20 -2.08 11.80
CA SER A 496 10.42 -3.23 10.93
C SER A 496 9.14 -3.70 10.21
N MET A 497 7.95 -3.41 10.73
CA MET A 497 6.66 -3.67 10.08
C MET A 497 6.18 -2.46 9.28
N ALA A 498 6.60 -1.24 9.65
CA ALA A 498 6.27 -0.02 8.92
C ALA A 498 7.03 0.09 7.58
N ALA A 499 8.32 -0.19 7.56
CA ALA A 499 9.15 -0.14 6.37
C ALA A 499 8.62 -1.02 5.22
N PRO A 500 8.22 -2.28 5.42
CA PRO A 500 7.67 -3.11 4.34
C PRO A 500 6.32 -2.62 3.81
N HIS A 501 5.52 -1.86 4.59
CA HIS A 501 4.34 -1.19 4.05
C HIS A 501 4.74 -0.18 2.97
N VAL A 502 5.74 0.66 3.24
CA VAL A 502 6.26 1.64 2.27
C VAL A 502 6.89 0.93 1.08
N SER A 503 7.68 -0.12 1.32
CA SER A 503 8.28 -0.95 0.26
C SER A 503 7.22 -1.52 -0.69
N GLY A 504 6.18 -2.15 -0.16
CA GLY A 504 5.10 -2.72 -0.98
C GLY A 504 4.24 -1.65 -1.66
N VAL A 505 3.99 -0.51 -1.00
CA VAL A 505 3.30 0.65 -1.60
C VAL A 505 4.09 1.21 -2.79
N ILE A 506 5.41 1.35 -2.67
CA ILE A 506 6.27 1.79 -3.78
C ILE A 506 6.33 0.72 -4.89
N ALA A 507 6.40 -0.55 -4.55
CA ALA A 507 6.35 -1.63 -5.55
C ALA A 507 5.01 -1.60 -6.33
N ALA A 508 3.89 -1.39 -5.66
CA ALA A 508 2.59 -1.20 -6.29
C ALA A 508 2.54 0.07 -7.17
N PHE A 509 3.12 1.18 -6.72
CA PHE A 509 3.26 2.41 -7.51
C PHE A 509 4.06 2.17 -8.79
N LEU A 510 5.25 1.58 -8.70
CA LEU A 510 6.12 1.33 -9.85
C LEU A 510 5.49 0.37 -10.87
N SER A 511 4.59 -0.52 -10.46
CA SER A 511 3.87 -1.41 -11.39
C SER A 511 2.88 -0.69 -12.31
N VAL A 512 2.42 0.51 -11.93
CA VAL A 512 1.53 1.37 -12.74
C VAL A 512 2.24 2.59 -13.30
N ARG A 513 3.35 2.99 -12.70
CA ARG A 513 4.18 4.14 -13.08
C ARG A 513 5.60 3.68 -13.40
N GLY A 514 5.72 2.78 -14.37
CA GLY A 514 6.99 2.16 -14.76
C GLY A 514 8.06 3.15 -15.23
N GLU A 515 7.67 4.36 -15.64
CA GLU A 515 8.57 5.45 -16.01
C GLU A 515 9.49 5.90 -14.87
N PHE A 516 9.12 5.63 -13.62
CA PHE A 516 9.95 5.96 -12.45
C PHE A 516 10.92 4.84 -12.03
N ILE A 517 10.92 3.70 -12.73
CA ILE A 517 11.92 2.64 -12.47
C ILE A 517 13.31 3.20 -12.77
N GLY A 518 14.23 3.03 -11.82
CA GLY A 518 15.58 3.59 -11.90
C GLY A 518 15.69 5.06 -11.46
N GLN A 519 14.61 5.65 -10.92
CA GLN A 519 14.58 7.04 -10.46
C GLN A 519 14.21 7.15 -8.97
N PRO A 520 15.01 6.59 -8.04
CA PRO A 520 14.66 6.49 -6.63
C PRO A 520 14.45 7.85 -5.95
N GLU A 521 15.22 8.88 -6.33
CA GLU A 521 15.07 10.22 -5.78
C GLU A 521 13.74 10.88 -6.20
N SER A 522 13.29 10.62 -7.44
CA SER A 522 11.97 11.07 -7.91
C SER A 522 10.86 10.35 -7.16
N VAL A 523 10.99 9.04 -6.97
CA VAL A 523 10.06 8.24 -6.16
C VAL A 523 10.01 8.77 -4.73
N LYS A 524 11.15 8.94 -4.06
CA LYS A 524 11.21 9.54 -2.70
C LYS A 524 10.46 10.86 -2.66
N ARG A 525 10.77 11.80 -3.56
CA ARG A 525 10.13 13.12 -3.60
C ARG A 525 8.60 13.04 -3.79
N ILE A 526 8.11 12.16 -4.68
CA ILE A 526 6.67 11.95 -4.88
C ILE A 526 6.02 11.51 -3.57
N PHE A 527 6.54 10.47 -2.92
CA PHE A 527 5.95 9.96 -1.70
C PHE A 527 6.02 10.95 -0.53
N LEU A 528 7.10 11.73 -0.42
CA LEU A 528 7.20 12.78 0.61
C LEU A 528 6.18 13.90 0.37
N SER A 529 6.04 14.36 -0.88
CA SER A 529 5.10 15.46 -1.22
C SER A 529 3.64 15.07 -1.16
N THR A 530 3.32 13.79 -1.24
CA THR A 530 1.94 13.26 -1.25
C THR A 530 1.53 12.59 0.07
N ALA A 531 2.43 12.53 1.04
CA ALA A 531 2.14 11.99 2.37
C ALA A 531 0.98 12.74 3.04
N THR A 532 0.21 12.03 3.85
CA THR A 532 -0.90 12.62 4.61
C THR A 532 -0.38 13.11 5.95
N ASP A 533 -0.44 14.42 6.19
CA ASP A 533 -0.04 15.02 7.45
C ASP A 533 -0.93 14.53 8.60
N LEU A 534 -0.31 14.02 9.65
CA LEU A 534 -0.98 13.58 10.89
C LEU A 534 -1.07 14.69 11.93
N ASN A 535 -0.62 15.91 11.61
CA ASN A 535 -0.52 17.04 12.53
C ASN A 535 0.34 16.74 13.76
N ARG A 536 1.49 16.10 13.54
CA ARG A 536 2.51 15.81 14.56
C ARG A 536 3.82 16.53 14.20
N ALA A 537 4.72 16.67 15.19
CA ALA A 537 6.02 17.30 14.94
C ALA A 537 6.80 16.56 13.84
N PRO A 538 7.51 17.28 12.93
CA PRO A 538 8.21 16.67 11.80
C PRO A 538 9.20 15.56 12.20
N TYR A 539 9.87 15.67 13.34
CA TYR A 539 10.79 14.64 13.82
C TYR A 539 10.12 13.36 14.31
N PHE A 540 8.78 13.37 14.47
CA PHE A 540 7.98 12.18 14.78
C PHE A 540 7.44 11.54 13.52
N GLN A 541 6.81 12.32 12.62
CA GLN A 541 6.05 11.81 11.48
C GLN A 541 6.76 11.94 10.13
N GLY A 542 7.90 12.67 10.05
CA GLY A 542 8.47 13.10 8.78
C GLY A 542 7.49 13.99 8.01
N HIS A 543 7.28 13.66 6.75
CA HIS A 543 6.26 14.28 5.89
C HIS A 543 4.84 13.76 6.15
N GLY A 544 4.68 12.74 6.98
CA GLY A 544 3.40 12.15 7.35
C GLY A 544 3.22 10.70 6.91
N LEU A 545 1.97 10.25 6.92
CA LEU A 545 1.57 8.87 6.56
C LEU A 545 1.65 8.66 5.05
N VAL A 546 2.27 7.57 4.63
CA VAL A 546 2.33 7.16 3.22
C VAL A 546 0.94 6.96 2.62
N ASP A 547 0.71 7.49 1.40
CA ASP A 547 -0.58 7.44 0.69
C ASP A 547 -0.39 7.05 -0.78
N LEU A 548 -0.70 5.80 -1.13
CA LEU A 548 -0.52 5.27 -2.48
C LEU A 548 -1.43 5.96 -3.51
N MET A 549 -2.67 6.25 -3.14
CA MET A 549 -3.62 6.88 -4.05
C MET A 549 -3.17 8.28 -4.46
N ARG A 550 -2.74 9.08 -3.49
CA ARG A 550 -2.23 10.43 -3.75
C ARG A 550 -0.94 10.39 -4.57
N ALA A 551 -0.05 9.43 -4.29
CA ALA A 551 1.18 9.26 -5.06
C ALA A 551 0.90 8.95 -6.54
N ILE A 552 0.01 7.98 -6.84
CA ILE A 552 -0.36 7.63 -8.22
C ILE A 552 -1.05 8.79 -8.95
N GLN A 553 -1.88 9.56 -8.27
CA GLN A 553 -2.64 10.66 -8.85
C GLN A 553 -1.83 11.94 -9.05
N SER A 554 -0.68 12.05 -8.41
CA SER A 554 0.15 13.27 -8.47
C SER A 554 1.04 13.36 -9.72
N VAL A 555 1.14 12.27 -10.50
CA VAL A 555 2.01 12.12 -11.67
C VAL A 555 1.30 11.48 -12.84
#